data_6c811af040a351f2f32b8718dbd2e19d
#
_entry.id   6c811af040a351f2f32b8718dbd2e19d
#
_cell.length_a   1.000
_cell.length_b   1.000
_cell.length_c   1.000
_cell.angle_alpha   90.00
_cell.angle_beta   90.00
_cell.angle_gamma   90.00
#
_symmetry.space_group_name_H-M   'P 1'
#
loop_
_entity.id
_entity.type
_entity.pdbx_description
1 polymer ?
#
loop_
_entity_poly.entity_id
_entity_poly.type
_entity_poly.pdbx_seq_one_letter_code
_entity_poly.pdbx_strand_id
1 'polypeptide(L)'
;MQIKFLGTGGAFDTDYLNSAAILEFGGINLLIDCGFTVFQELVKKDLTKEVNHIILTHLHNDHCGSLANLLLYKNIIEKAERPLILYPSEQFKQQLFRFLEIQLKEPDKYAEFVPLEQFENISCVDTFGMHSEGFQSYAYIFDSDTTRIAYSGDLAKPEVLFDKLDRMPEKKTCVFHDITFNPENTGHTYYKKLLPYMNGVDMFGYHCDPTQAPLDNPIRLVAFQQSFLA
;
A
#
# COMPACT_ATOMS: atom_id res chain seq x y z
N MET A 1 -15.50 5.79 1.16
CA MET A 1 -14.36 4.85 1.19
C MET A 1 -14.05 4.46 2.63
N GLN A 2 -13.64 3.21 2.85
CA GLN A 2 -13.14 2.75 4.15
C GLN A 2 -11.80 2.05 3.93
N ILE A 3 -10.78 2.39 4.72
CA ILE A 3 -9.49 1.70 4.72
C ILE A 3 -9.23 1.07 6.08
N LYS A 4 -8.77 -0.19 6.07
CA LYS A 4 -8.46 -0.98 7.25
C LYS A 4 -7.06 -1.57 7.10
N PHE A 5 -6.17 -1.24 8.01
CA PHE A 5 -4.81 -1.77 8.01
C PHE A 5 -4.75 -3.18 8.63
N LEU A 6 -3.98 -4.05 8.01
CA LEU A 6 -3.66 -5.41 8.47
C LEU A 6 -2.38 -5.42 9.28
N GLY A 7 -1.44 -4.57 8.92
CA GLY A 7 -0.20 -4.30 9.61
C GLY A 7 0.28 -2.88 9.31
N THR A 8 1.16 -2.33 10.14
CA THR A 8 1.61 -0.93 10.09
C THR A 8 3.10 -0.74 10.32
N GLY A 9 3.83 -1.85 10.55
CA GLY A 9 5.26 -1.87 10.78
C GLY A 9 6.08 -1.98 9.49
N GLY A 10 7.38 -1.78 9.61
CA GLY A 10 8.33 -1.93 8.50
C GLY A 10 8.76 -3.38 8.26
N ALA A 11 9.80 -3.55 7.44
CA ALA A 11 10.27 -4.85 6.96
C ALA A 11 10.63 -5.86 8.07
N PHE A 12 11.17 -5.38 9.19
CA PHE A 12 11.70 -6.20 10.27
C PHE A 12 10.86 -6.10 11.56
N ASP A 13 9.72 -5.43 11.48
CA ASP A 13 8.84 -5.26 12.64
C ASP A 13 7.99 -6.52 12.85
N THR A 14 8.12 -7.11 14.03
CA THR A 14 7.39 -8.33 14.41
C THR A 14 6.12 -8.05 15.21
N ASP A 15 6.01 -6.88 15.80
CA ASP A 15 4.90 -6.52 16.69
C ASP A 15 3.75 -5.84 15.91
N TYR A 16 4.10 -4.99 14.94
CA TYR A 16 3.13 -4.23 14.14
C TYR A 16 2.88 -4.82 12.75
N LEU A 17 3.53 -5.93 12.40
CA LEU A 17 3.39 -6.67 11.14
C LEU A 17 3.74 -5.81 9.90
N ASN A 18 3.90 -6.45 8.73
CA ASN A 18 4.19 -5.69 7.50
C ASN A 18 3.02 -4.80 7.11
N SER A 19 3.33 -3.60 6.66
CA SER A 19 2.35 -2.60 6.24
C SER A 19 1.52 -3.08 5.08
N ALA A 20 0.21 -3.18 5.28
CA ALA A 20 -0.76 -3.53 4.27
C ALA A 20 -2.16 -3.07 4.70
N ALA A 21 -3.03 -2.82 3.73
CA ALA A 21 -4.38 -2.37 4.01
C ALA A 21 -5.42 -2.99 3.05
N ILE A 22 -6.65 -3.15 3.51
CA ILE A 22 -7.81 -3.39 2.65
C ILE A 22 -8.55 -2.07 2.50
N LEU A 23 -8.74 -1.63 1.27
CA LEU A 23 -9.53 -0.47 0.89
C LEU A 23 -10.86 -0.92 0.29
N GLU A 24 -11.97 -0.59 0.96
CA GLU A 24 -13.32 -0.70 0.39
C GLU A 24 -13.62 0.56 -0.42
N PHE A 25 -13.74 0.40 -1.73
CA PHE A 25 -13.80 1.51 -2.67
C PHE A 25 -14.53 1.12 -3.95
N GLY A 26 -15.52 1.91 -4.38
CA GLY A 26 -16.23 1.68 -5.64
C GLY A 26 -16.89 0.29 -5.77
N GLY A 27 -17.24 -0.34 -4.64
CA GLY A 27 -17.82 -1.70 -4.62
C GLY A 27 -16.79 -2.83 -4.72
N ILE A 28 -15.50 -2.52 -4.66
CA ILE A 28 -14.41 -3.50 -4.62
C ILE A 28 -13.70 -3.49 -3.26
N ASN A 29 -13.11 -4.62 -2.89
CA ASN A 29 -12.20 -4.77 -1.76
C ASN A 29 -10.78 -4.96 -2.31
N LEU A 30 -9.99 -3.88 -2.25
CA LEU A 30 -8.65 -3.82 -2.78
C LEU A 30 -7.63 -4.02 -1.66
N LEU A 31 -6.84 -5.10 -1.75
CA LEU A 31 -5.67 -5.28 -0.90
C LEU A 31 -4.51 -4.44 -1.44
N ILE A 32 -3.98 -3.55 -0.61
CA ILE A 32 -2.77 -2.78 -0.89
C ILE A 32 -1.62 -3.46 -0.15
N ASP A 33 -0.68 -4.01 -0.90
CA ASP A 33 0.46 -4.81 -0.47
C ASP A 33 0.11 -6.16 0.20
N CYS A 34 1.02 -7.12 0.08
CA CYS A 34 0.89 -8.48 0.60
C CYS A 34 2.24 -9.02 1.09
N GLY A 35 2.85 -8.35 2.08
CA GLY A 35 4.11 -8.72 2.71
C GLY A 35 4.05 -10.04 3.47
N PHE A 36 5.17 -10.48 4.05
CA PHE A 36 5.31 -11.80 4.70
C PHE A 36 4.23 -12.15 5.71
N THR A 37 3.78 -11.19 6.51
CA THR A 37 2.83 -11.42 7.60
C THR A 37 1.37 -11.31 7.14
N VAL A 38 1.14 -10.73 5.95
CA VAL A 38 -0.20 -10.30 5.50
C VAL A 38 -1.11 -11.48 5.20
N PHE A 39 -0.63 -12.51 4.49
CA PHE A 39 -1.45 -13.71 4.21
C PHE A 39 -1.92 -14.38 5.51
N GLN A 40 -1.03 -14.52 6.49
CA GLN A 40 -1.38 -15.14 7.77
C GLN A 40 -2.44 -14.32 8.52
N GLU A 41 -2.32 -13.00 8.47
CA GLU A 41 -3.26 -12.09 9.13
C GLU A 41 -4.63 -12.09 8.43
N LEU A 42 -4.66 -12.16 7.09
CA LEU A 42 -5.89 -12.35 6.32
C LEU A 42 -6.62 -13.65 6.70
N VAL A 43 -5.88 -14.77 6.78
CA VAL A 43 -6.45 -16.07 7.19
C VAL A 43 -6.97 -16.02 8.61
N LYS A 44 -6.18 -15.49 9.55
CA LYS A 44 -6.53 -15.40 10.96
C LYS A 44 -7.79 -14.54 11.21
N LYS A 45 -7.99 -13.51 10.39
CA LYS A 45 -9.16 -12.62 10.48
C LYS A 45 -10.33 -13.05 9.58
N ASP A 46 -10.22 -14.16 8.85
CA ASP A 46 -11.21 -14.65 7.86
C ASP A 46 -11.54 -13.60 6.76
N LEU A 47 -10.51 -12.87 6.32
CA LEU A 47 -10.63 -11.78 5.33
C LEU A 47 -10.19 -12.19 3.92
N THR A 48 -9.65 -13.39 3.73
CA THR A 48 -9.16 -13.84 2.41
C THR A 48 -10.24 -13.80 1.33
N LYS A 49 -11.49 -14.15 1.68
CA LYS A 49 -12.63 -14.15 0.76
C LYS A 49 -13.06 -12.76 0.32
N GLU A 50 -12.82 -11.75 1.15
CA GLU A 50 -13.18 -10.38 0.85
C GLU A 50 -12.25 -9.76 -0.20
N VAL A 51 -10.98 -10.21 -0.27
CA VAL A 51 -9.99 -9.70 -1.22
C VAL A 51 -10.27 -10.22 -2.62
N ASN A 52 -10.67 -9.33 -3.52
CA ASN A 52 -10.91 -9.65 -4.93
C ASN A 52 -10.05 -8.81 -5.89
N HIS A 53 -9.42 -7.74 -5.39
CA HIS A 53 -8.46 -6.92 -6.11
C HIS A 53 -7.19 -6.76 -5.27
N ILE A 54 -6.05 -6.68 -5.93
CA ILE A 54 -4.73 -6.53 -5.29
C ILE A 54 -3.94 -5.49 -6.04
N ILE A 55 -3.26 -4.61 -5.32
CA ILE A 55 -2.30 -3.66 -5.87
C ILE A 55 -1.06 -3.66 -4.99
N LEU A 56 0.12 -3.57 -5.60
CA LEU A 56 1.39 -3.53 -4.88
C LEU A 56 2.07 -2.20 -5.11
N THR A 57 2.61 -1.62 -4.05
CA THR A 57 3.41 -0.40 -4.13
C THR A 57 4.77 -0.66 -4.76
N HIS A 58 5.40 -1.77 -4.38
CA HIS A 58 6.69 -2.22 -4.91
C HIS A 58 6.95 -3.69 -4.53
N LEU A 59 8.11 -4.24 -4.95
CA LEU A 59 8.38 -5.67 -4.84
C LEU A 59 9.41 -6.04 -3.75
N HIS A 60 9.56 -5.24 -2.69
CA HIS A 60 10.23 -5.70 -1.48
C HIS A 60 9.38 -6.77 -0.76
N ASN A 61 10.05 -7.67 -0.08
CA ASN A 61 9.39 -8.84 0.53
C ASN A 61 8.35 -8.48 1.60
N ASP A 62 8.52 -7.39 2.30
CA ASP A 62 7.55 -6.86 3.27
C ASP A 62 6.31 -6.24 2.61
N HIS A 63 6.31 -6.09 1.26
CA HIS A 63 5.17 -5.61 0.47
C HIS A 63 4.59 -6.68 -0.48
N CYS A 64 5.34 -7.76 -0.81
CA CYS A 64 4.85 -8.78 -1.73
C CYS A 64 5.14 -10.23 -1.31
N GLY A 65 5.87 -10.45 -0.22
CA GLY A 65 6.47 -11.75 0.13
C GLY A 65 5.50 -12.90 0.37
N SER A 66 4.24 -12.65 0.72
CA SER A 66 3.22 -13.69 0.88
C SER A 66 2.14 -13.71 -0.21
N LEU A 67 2.29 -12.92 -1.28
CA LEU A 67 1.31 -12.85 -2.35
C LEU A 67 1.05 -14.22 -3.00
N ALA A 68 2.10 -14.97 -3.32
CA ALA A 68 1.96 -16.30 -3.90
C ALA A 68 1.15 -17.25 -3.00
N ASN A 69 1.35 -17.18 -1.67
CA ASN A 69 0.58 -17.95 -0.69
C ASN A 69 -0.92 -17.59 -0.74
N LEU A 70 -1.24 -16.30 -0.80
CA LEU A 70 -2.63 -15.84 -0.92
C LEU A 70 -3.28 -16.35 -2.20
N LEU A 71 -2.59 -16.25 -3.34
CA LEU A 71 -3.11 -16.71 -4.64
C LEU A 71 -3.35 -18.23 -4.65
N LEU A 72 -2.41 -19.02 -4.12
CA LEU A 72 -2.57 -20.47 -3.98
C LEU A 72 -3.74 -20.82 -3.06
N TYR A 73 -3.85 -20.15 -1.92
CA TYR A 73 -4.92 -20.40 -0.94
C TYR A 73 -6.31 -20.13 -1.54
N LYS A 74 -6.46 -18.98 -2.22
CA LYS A 74 -7.71 -18.64 -2.91
C LYS A 74 -8.10 -19.70 -3.95
N ASN A 75 -7.13 -20.18 -4.73
CA ASN A 75 -7.37 -21.17 -5.77
C ASN A 75 -7.62 -22.58 -5.20
N ILE A 76 -6.77 -23.08 -4.30
CA ILE A 76 -6.75 -24.48 -3.87
C ILE A 76 -7.75 -24.71 -2.73
N ILE A 77 -7.80 -23.82 -1.75
CA ILE A 77 -8.60 -23.98 -0.53
C ILE A 77 -9.99 -23.39 -0.69
N GLU A 78 -10.07 -22.12 -1.12
CA GLU A 78 -11.35 -21.43 -1.27
C GLU A 78 -12.06 -21.80 -2.57
N LYS A 79 -11.33 -22.25 -3.58
CA LYS A 79 -11.83 -22.48 -4.95
C LYS A 79 -12.54 -21.24 -5.50
N ALA A 80 -12.02 -20.07 -5.12
CA ALA A 80 -12.54 -18.76 -5.50
C ALA A 80 -12.14 -18.40 -6.94
N GLU A 81 -12.84 -17.43 -7.50
CA GLU A 81 -12.41 -16.78 -8.73
C GLU A 81 -11.02 -16.14 -8.55
N ARG A 82 -10.30 -16.03 -9.66
CA ARG A 82 -8.97 -15.40 -9.65
C ARG A 82 -9.10 -13.94 -9.26
N PRO A 83 -8.34 -13.43 -8.27
CA PRO A 83 -8.31 -12.01 -7.98
C PRO A 83 -7.68 -11.24 -9.13
N LEU A 84 -8.06 -9.97 -9.26
CA LEU A 84 -7.44 -9.04 -10.21
C LEU A 84 -6.19 -8.41 -9.56
N ILE A 85 -5.05 -8.48 -10.21
CA ILE A 85 -3.84 -7.75 -9.81
C ILE A 85 -3.70 -6.52 -10.71
N LEU A 86 -3.87 -5.34 -10.12
CA LEU A 86 -3.75 -4.08 -10.82
C LEU A 86 -2.28 -3.69 -10.92
N TYR A 87 -1.83 -3.40 -12.13
CA TYR A 87 -0.44 -2.98 -12.36
C TYR A 87 -0.34 -1.60 -13.00
N PRO A 88 0.57 -0.73 -12.50
CA PRO A 88 0.70 0.65 -12.97
C PRO A 88 1.50 0.79 -14.28
N SER A 89 2.33 -0.20 -14.64
CA SER A 89 3.11 -0.21 -15.87
C SER A 89 3.44 -1.63 -16.33
N GLU A 90 3.64 -1.83 -17.62
CA GLU A 90 4.06 -3.12 -18.18
C GLU A 90 5.42 -3.60 -17.64
N GLN A 91 6.33 -2.67 -17.34
CA GLN A 91 7.61 -3.01 -16.71
C GLN A 91 7.39 -3.61 -15.32
N PHE A 92 6.54 -3.00 -14.50
CA PHE A 92 6.21 -3.50 -13.17
C PHE A 92 5.51 -4.86 -13.24
N LYS A 93 4.55 -5.02 -14.16
CA LYS A 93 3.89 -6.32 -14.40
C LYS A 93 4.90 -7.42 -14.73
N GLN A 94 5.86 -7.15 -15.62
CA GLN A 94 6.89 -8.13 -15.99
C GLN A 94 7.76 -8.52 -14.80
N GLN A 95 8.14 -7.58 -13.94
CA GLN A 95 8.91 -7.84 -12.73
C GLN A 95 8.11 -8.70 -11.75
N LEU A 96 6.86 -8.32 -11.49
CA LEU A 96 5.94 -9.06 -10.62
C LEU A 96 5.67 -10.47 -11.15
N PHE A 97 5.43 -10.60 -12.46
CA PHE A 97 5.19 -11.90 -13.08
C PHE A 97 6.39 -12.83 -12.90
N ARG A 98 7.63 -12.36 -13.15
CA ARG A 98 8.85 -13.14 -12.91
C ARG A 98 9.02 -13.52 -11.44
N PHE A 99 8.72 -12.64 -10.52
CA PHE A 99 8.76 -12.93 -9.09
C PHE A 99 7.77 -14.05 -8.71
N LEU A 100 6.55 -14.00 -9.23
CA LEU A 100 5.53 -15.02 -9.00
C LEU A 100 5.80 -16.33 -9.76
N GLU A 101 6.39 -16.26 -10.96
CA GLU A 101 6.68 -17.44 -11.80
C GLU A 101 7.62 -18.43 -11.10
N ILE A 102 8.57 -17.94 -10.31
CA ILE A 102 9.46 -18.80 -9.51
C ILE A 102 8.68 -19.63 -8.49
N GLN A 103 7.57 -19.11 -7.96
CA GLN A 103 6.79 -19.74 -6.91
C GLN A 103 5.56 -20.48 -7.45
N LEU A 104 4.94 -19.97 -8.50
CA LEU A 104 3.66 -20.45 -9.04
C LEU A 104 3.78 -21.17 -10.39
N LYS A 105 4.93 -21.05 -11.09
CA LYS A 105 5.21 -21.53 -12.43
C LYS A 105 4.35 -20.86 -13.52
N GLU A 106 3.06 -20.71 -13.32
CA GLU A 106 2.09 -20.11 -14.25
C GLU A 106 1.19 -19.14 -13.47
N PRO A 107 1.65 -17.91 -13.16
CA PRO A 107 0.92 -16.96 -12.29
C PRO A 107 -0.48 -16.60 -12.79
N ASP A 108 -0.69 -16.54 -14.10
CA ASP A 108 -1.97 -16.26 -14.75
C ASP A 108 -3.04 -17.36 -14.57
N LYS A 109 -2.67 -18.52 -14.05
CA LYS A 109 -3.66 -19.51 -13.56
C LYS A 109 -4.29 -19.09 -12.23
N TYR A 110 -3.63 -18.24 -11.46
CA TYR A 110 -4.01 -17.91 -10.08
C TYR A 110 -4.50 -16.47 -9.91
N ALA A 111 -4.17 -15.59 -10.84
CA ALA A 111 -4.62 -14.20 -10.85
C ALA A 111 -4.84 -13.71 -12.29
N GLU A 112 -5.62 -12.67 -12.45
CA GLU A 112 -5.73 -11.91 -13.67
C GLU A 112 -4.98 -10.58 -13.52
N PHE A 113 -4.08 -10.26 -14.47
CA PHE A 113 -3.31 -9.03 -14.44
C PHE A 113 -3.99 -7.97 -15.28
N VAL A 114 -4.38 -6.85 -14.66
CA VAL A 114 -5.18 -5.80 -15.28
C VAL A 114 -4.45 -4.45 -15.22
N PRO A 115 -4.33 -3.71 -16.33
CA PRO A 115 -3.76 -2.37 -16.31
C PRO A 115 -4.53 -1.43 -15.38
N LEU A 116 -3.81 -0.68 -14.53
CA LEU A 116 -4.40 0.29 -13.61
C LEU A 116 -5.25 1.35 -14.32
N GLU A 117 -4.89 1.71 -15.54
CA GLU A 117 -5.61 2.70 -16.37
C GLU A 117 -7.08 2.33 -16.69
N GLN A 118 -7.47 1.07 -16.49
CA GLN A 118 -8.87 0.66 -16.60
C GLN A 118 -9.74 1.10 -15.41
N PHE A 119 -9.12 1.62 -14.34
CA PHE A 119 -9.79 2.08 -13.13
C PHE A 119 -9.69 3.60 -13.01
N GLU A 120 -10.64 4.33 -13.60
CA GLU A 120 -10.63 5.80 -13.69
C GLU A 120 -10.44 6.52 -12.35
N ASN A 121 -10.90 5.89 -11.26
CA ASN A 121 -10.84 6.45 -9.91
C ASN A 121 -9.57 6.07 -9.13
N ILE A 122 -8.60 5.40 -9.77
CA ILE A 122 -7.31 5.05 -9.17
C ILE A 122 -6.22 5.63 -10.06
N SER A 123 -5.34 6.42 -9.47
CA SER A 123 -4.15 6.92 -10.15
C SER A 123 -2.89 6.62 -9.34
N CYS A 124 -1.74 6.62 -10.01
CA CYS A 124 -0.46 6.41 -9.35
C CYS A 124 0.49 7.58 -9.59
N VAL A 125 1.48 7.67 -8.72
CA VAL A 125 2.68 8.49 -8.84
C VAL A 125 3.86 7.54 -8.97
N ASP A 126 4.62 7.67 -10.05
CA ASP A 126 5.87 6.91 -10.20
C ASP A 126 6.92 7.47 -9.23
N THR A 127 7.40 6.61 -8.33
CA THR A 127 8.38 6.93 -7.29
C THR A 127 9.70 6.17 -7.50
N PHE A 128 10.03 5.84 -8.76
CA PHE A 128 11.25 5.10 -9.12
C PHE A 128 12.49 5.69 -8.46
N GLY A 129 13.24 4.85 -7.74
CA GLY A 129 14.49 5.22 -7.07
C GLY A 129 14.33 6.18 -5.88
N MET A 130 13.11 6.48 -5.42
CA MET A 130 12.86 7.42 -4.32
C MET A 130 12.78 6.74 -2.95
N HIS A 131 12.71 5.43 -2.91
CA HIS A 131 12.84 4.60 -1.71
C HIS A 131 14.18 3.86 -1.71
N SER A 132 14.48 3.15 -2.79
CA SER A 132 15.72 2.41 -2.99
C SER A 132 16.26 2.67 -4.40
N GLU A 133 17.56 2.91 -4.52
CA GLU A 133 18.19 3.26 -5.80
C GLU A 133 17.92 2.20 -6.88
N GLY A 134 17.44 2.65 -8.04
CA GLY A 134 17.13 1.78 -9.17
C GLY A 134 15.92 0.85 -8.98
N PHE A 135 15.15 1.01 -7.89
CA PHE A 135 14.00 0.17 -7.58
C PHE A 135 12.68 0.83 -7.96
N GLN A 136 11.80 0.07 -8.62
CA GLN A 136 10.50 0.58 -9.04
C GLN A 136 9.51 0.56 -7.90
N SER A 137 8.93 1.71 -7.58
CA SER A 137 7.87 1.87 -6.59
C SER A 137 6.81 2.86 -7.07
N TYR A 138 5.65 2.84 -6.41
CA TYR A 138 4.51 3.71 -6.72
C TYR A 138 3.79 4.13 -5.46
N ALA A 139 3.34 5.39 -5.44
CA ALA A 139 2.28 5.84 -4.55
C ALA A 139 0.94 5.79 -5.29
N TYR A 140 -0.16 5.57 -4.55
CA TYR A 140 -1.49 5.47 -5.14
C TYR A 140 -2.44 6.52 -4.58
N ILE A 141 -3.35 6.99 -5.45
CA ILE A 141 -4.40 7.93 -5.10
C ILE A 141 -5.73 7.32 -5.52
N PHE A 142 -6.65 7.20 -4.58
CA PHE A 142 -7.99 6.67 -4.75
C PHE A 142 -8.98 7.83 -4.60
N ASP A 143 -9.79 8.05 -5.63
CA ASP A 143 -10.70 9.19 -5.73
C ASP A 143 -12.16 8.72 -5.72
N SER A 144 -12.98 9.21 -4.80
CA SER A 144 -14.43 9.12 -4.87
C SER A 144 -15.01 10.49 -5.21
N ASP A 145 -16.32 10.60 -5.30
CA ASP A 145 -16.97 11.89 -5.62
C ASP A 145 -16.64 12.98 -4.61
N THR A 146 -16.51 12.61 -3.32
CA THR A 146 -16.39 13.57 -2.22
C THR A 146 -15.09 13.50 -1.44
N THR A 147 -14.39 12.39 -1.51
CA THR A 147 -13.21 12.12 -0.68
C THR A 147 -12.08 11.49 -1.48
N ARG A 148 -10.86 11.65 -0.99
CA ARG A 148 -9.64 11.11 -1.57
C ARG A 148 -8.80 10.42 -0.50
N ILE A 149 -8.21 9.28 -0.87
CA ILE A 149 -7.17 8.62 -0.09
C ILE A 149 -5.89 8.61 -0.92
N ALA A 150 -4.78 9.08 -0.34
CA ALA A 150 -3.44 8.91 -0.87
C ALA A 150 -2.66 7.94 0.01
N TYR A 151 -2.00 6.96 -0.61
CA TYR A 151 -1.18 5.93 0.04
C TYR A 151 0.22 5.97 -0.57
N SER A 152 1.24 6.35 0.22
CA SER A 152 2.57 6.66 -0.31
C SER A 152 3.35 5.45 -0.83
N GLY A 153 3.05 4.23 -0.32
CA GLY A 153 4.07 3.17 -0.34
C GLY A 153 5.30 3.64 0.42
N ASP A 154 6.44 3.03 0.18
CA ASP A 154 7.71 3.49 0.74
C ASP A 154 8.26 4.63 -0.10
N LEU A 155 8.39 5.81 0.48
CA LEU A 155 8.70 7.05 -0.23
C LEU A 155 9.55 7.99 0.63
N ALA A 156 10.79 8.27 0.22
CA ALA A 156 11.68 9.20 0.94
C ALA A 156 11.51 10.66 0.53
N LYS A 157 10.83 10.92 -0.61
CA LYS A 157 10.64 12.26 -1.20
C LYS A 157 9.14 12.59 -1.27
N PRO A 158 8.54 13.06 -0.17
CA PRO A 158 7.09 13.28 -0.09
C PRO A 158 6.57 14.30 -1.10
N GLU A 159 7.41 15.27 -1.51
CA GLU A 159 7.05 16.34 -2.43
C GLU A 159 6.38 15.83 -3.73
N VAL A 160 6.81 14.68 -4.25
CA VAL A 160 6.25 14.18 -5.51
C VAL A 160 4.78 13.75 -5.40
N LEU A 161 4.38 13.24 -4.22
CA LEU A 161 2.99 12.89 -3.95
C LEU A 161 2.14 14.15 -3.75
N PHE A 162 2.65 15.10 -2.96
CA PHE A 162 1.93 16.34 -2.68
C PHE A 162 1.82 17.25 -3.91
N ASP A 163 2.86 17.35 -4.74
CA ASP A 163 2.81 18.04 -6.04
C ASP A 163 1.72 17.46 -6.97
N LYS A 164 1.48 16.15 -6.89
CA LYS A 164 0.38 15.53 -7.64
C LYS A 164 -0.97 15.88 -7.04
N LEU A 165 -1.11 15.83 -5.71
CA LEU A 165 -2.35 16.17 -5.00
C LEU A 165 -2.75 17.63 -5.23
N ASP A 166 -1.79 18.56 -5.21
CA ASP A 166 -2.02 19.99 -5.42
C ASP A 166 -2.56 20.34 -6.82
N ARG A 167 -2.30 19.48 -7.81
CA ARG A 167 -2.82 19.63 -9.19
C ARG A 167 -4.20 19.01 -9.39
N MET A 168 -4.71 18.28 -8.39
CA MET A 168 -6.02 17.64 -8.44
C MET A 168 -7.10 18.56 -7.87
N PRO A 169 -8.39 18.40 -8.26
CA PRO A 169 -9.48 19.15 -7.67
C PRO A 169 -9.50 19.02 -6.15
N GLU A 170 -9.84 20.11 -5.45
CA GLU A 170 -9.95 20.12 -3.99
C GLU A 170 -11.00 19.13 -3.51
N LYS A 171 -10.63 18.27 -2.58
CA LYS A 171 -11.50 17.29 -1.90
C LYS A 171 -11.01 17.05 -0.49
N LYS A 172 -11.88 16.57 0.38
CA LYS A 172 -11.46 16.03 1.67
C LYS A 172 -10.45 14.89 1.41
N THR A 173 -9.21 15.07 1.85
CA THR A 173 -8.11 14.16 1.54
C THR A 173 -7.53 13.56 2.82
N CYS A 174 -7.47 12.21 2.87
CA CYS A 174 -6.70 11.46 3.87
C CYS A 174 -5.40 10.99 3.22
N VAL A 175 -4.27 11.29 3.84
CA VAL A 175 -2.95 10.87 3.38
C VAL A 175 -2.37 9.86 4.37
N PHE A 176 -2.11 8.65 3.90
CA PHE A 176 -1.34 7.64 4.61
C PHE A 176 0.07 7.63 4.04
N HIS A 177 1.05 8.03 4.85
CA HIS A 177 2.44 8.16 4.42
C HIS A 177 3.36 7.30 5.27
N ASP A 178 4.32 6.62 4.64
CA ASP A 178 5.39 5.97 5.37
C ASP A 178 6.25 7.01 6.08
N ILE A 179 6.67 6.73 7.28
CA ILE A 179 7.49 7.66 8.05
C ILE A 179 8.62 6.96 8.78
N THR A 180 9.67 7.71 9.02
CA THR A 180 10.74 7.34 9.94
C THR A 180 10.96 8.44 10.98
N PHE A 181 11.35 8.05 12.18
CA PHE A 181 11.79 8.99 13.23
C PHE A 181 13.32 9.17 13.23
N ASN A 182 14.04 8.43 12.40
CA ASN A 182 15.47 8.59 12.19
C ASN A 182 15.76 9.57 11.05
N PRO A 183 16.34 10.74 11.30
CA PRO A 183 16.65 11.74 10.27
C PRO A 183 17.73 11.29 9.26
N GLU A 184 18.54 10.29 9.61
CA GLU A 184 19.58 9.73 8.74
C GLU A 184 19.05 8.66 7.78
N ASN A 185 17.80 8.24 7.93
CA ASN A 185 17.19 7.26 7.02
C ASN A 185 16.91 7.92 5.68
N THR A 186 17.43 7.33 4.60
CA THR A 186 17.31 7.86 3.24
C THR A 186 16.25 7.14 2.41
N GLY A 187 15.73 6.01 2.89
CA GLY A 187 14.74 5.20 2.20
C GLY A 187 13.27 5.56 2.53
N HIS A 188 13.05 6.27 3.64
CA HIS A 188 11.73 6.62 4.14
C HIS A 188 11.66 8.10 4.49
N THR A 189 10.45 8.66 4.52
CA THR A 189 10.27 10.07 4.84
C THR A 189 10.48 10.33 6.34
N TYR A 190 11.49 11.12 6.69
CA TYR A 190 11.61 11.66 8.04
C TYR A 190 10.37 12.51 8.37
N TYR A 191 9.67 12.18 9.45
CA TYR A 191 8.33 12.72 9.75
C TYR A 191 8.24 14.26 9.69
N LYS A 192 9.32 14.99 10.04
CA LYS A 192 9.34 16.47 9.97
C LYS A 192 9.24 17.01 8.55
N LYS A 193 9.59 16.23 7.53
CA LYS A 193 9.42 16.64 6.12
C LYS A 193 7.96 16.69 5.71
N LEU A 194 7.05 16.02 6.45
CA LEU A 194 5.61 16.04 6.18
C LEU A 194 4.89 17.24 6.80
N LEU A 195 5.49 17.93 7.79
CA LEU A 195 4.83 19.02 8.49
C LEU A 195 4.32 20.15 7.59
N PRO A 196 5.05 20.57 6.52
CA PRO A 196 4.55 21.58 5.59
C PRO A 196 3.26 21.21 4.86
N TYR A 197 2.99 19.91 4.72
CA TYR A 197 1.87 19.37 3.96
C TYR A 197 0.64 19.02 4.81
N MET A 198 0.67 19.23 6.11
CA MET A 198 -0.44 18.86 7.01
C MET A 198 -1.66 19.78 6.88
N ASN A 199 -1.50 20.94 6.27
CA ASN A 199 -2.62 21.87 6.14
C ASN A 199 -3.60 21.40 5.05
N GLY A 200 -4.87 21.25 5.42
CA GLY A 200 -5.94 20.84 4.49
C GLY A 200 -6.05 19.33 4.23
N VAL A 201 -5.24 18.50 4.89
CA VAL A 201 -5.31 17.04 4.78
C VAL A 201 -5.36 16.36 6.14
N ASP A 202 -6.01 15.20 6.21
CA ASP A 202 -5.92 14.29 7.35
C ASP A 202 -4.69 13.39 7.17
N MET A 203 -3.59 13.70 7.90
CA MET A 203 -2.31 13.01 7.79
C MET A 203 -2.17 11.86 8.79
N PHE A 204 -1.75 10.69 8.30
CA PHE A 204 -1.45 9.50 9.10
C PHE A 204 -0.11 8.89 8.71
N GLY A 205 0.70 8.54 9.72
CA GLY A 205 1.98 7.87 9.54
C GLY A 205 1.87 6.36 9.73
N TYR A 206 2.54 5.59 8.89
CA TYR A 206 2.67 4.14 9.00
C TYR A 206 4.09 3.69 8.60
N HIS A 207 4.34 2.39 8.54
CA HIS A 207 5.62 1.76 8.21
C HIS A 207 6.74 2.12 9.20
N CYS A 208 6.38 2.29 10.46
CA CYS A 208 7.31 2.68 11.53
C CYS A 208 7.01 1.92 12.82
N ASP A 209 8.00 1.89 13.70
CA ASP A 209 7.80 1.51 15.10
C ASP A 209 7.19 2.72 15.86
N PRO A 210 5.91 2.66 16.25
CA PRO A 210 5.23 3.77 16.91
C PRO A 210 5.80 4.08 18.31
N THR A 211 6.53 3.15 18.92
CA THR A 211 7.15 3.36 20.25
C THR A 211 8.34 4.33 20.18
N GLN A 212 8.90 4.53 18.99
CA GLN A 212 9.99 5.49 18.74
C GLN A 212 9.48 6.90 18.43
N ALA A 213 8.16 7.10 18.41
CA ALA A 213 7.60 8.40 18.08
C ALA A 213 8.01 9.48 19.12
N PRO A 214 8.60 10.60 18.69
CA PRO A 214 8.88 11.71 19.57
C PRO A 214 7.60 12.29 20.19
N LEU A 215 7.69 12.78 21.41
CA LEU A 215 6.54 13.38 22.14
C LEU A 215 5.92 14.58 21.39
N ASP A 216 6.71 15.27 20.57
CA ASP A 216 6.30 16.43 19.77
C ASP A 216 5.81 16.05 18.35
N ASN A 217 5.68 14.75 18.04
CA ASN A 217 5.18 14.32 16.75
C ASN A 217 3.68 14.65 16.58
N PRO A 218 3.30 15.52 15.63
CA PRO A 218 1.91 15.89 15.43
C PRO A 218 1.17 14.93 14.48
N ILE A 219 1.90 14.02 13.81
CA ILE A 219 1.31 13.09 12.83
C ILE A 219 0.65 11.94 13.57
N ARG A 220 -0.63 11.72 13.32
CA ARG A 220 -1.35 10.57 13.87
C ARG A 220 -0.78 9.25 13.32
N LEU A 221 -0.56 8.26 14.18
CA LEU A 221 0.00 6.97 13.77
C LEU A 221 -1.13 5.96 13.54
N VAL A 222 -1.09 5.28 12.41
CA VAL A 222 -2.05 4.24 12.03
C VAL A 222 -2.07 3.10 13.04
N ALA A 223 -0.95 2.77 13.67
CA ALA A 223 -0.84 1.69 14.66
C ALA A 223 -1.84 1.82 15.83
N PHE A 224 -2.27 3.03 16.16
CA PHE A 224 -3.23 3.28 17.22
C PHE A 224 -4.69 3.28 16.76
N GLN A 225 -4.92 3.31 15.45
CA GLN A 225 -6.25 3.23 14.86
C GLN A 225 -6.15 2.58 13.47
N GLN A 226 -6.51 1.32 13.37
CA GLN A 226 -6.31 0.54 12.15
C GLN A 226 -7.45 0.61 11.12
N SER A 227 -8.54 1.32 11.42
CA SER A 227 -9.68 1.49 10.50
C SER A 227 -10.10 2.95 10.41
N PHE A 228 -10.30 3.42 9.20
CA PHE A 228 -10.64 4.81 8.90
C PHE A 228 -11.76 4.89 7.87
N LEU A 229 -12.66 5.86 8.07
CA LEU A 229 -13.66 6.29 7.09
C LEU A 229 -13.18 7.61 6.48
N ALA A 230 -13.05 7.66 5.15
CA ALA A 230 -12.66 8.83 4.39
C ALA A 230 -13.85 9.45 3.64
#